data_c76b88cf88938b34e0af45f02d5e3631
#
_entry.id   c76b88cf88938b34e0af45f02d5e3631
#
_cell.length_a   1.000
_cell.length_b   1.000
_cell.length_c   1.000
_cell.angle_alpha   90.00
_cell.angle_beta   90.00
_cell.angle_gamma   90.00
#
_symmetry.space_group_name_H-M   'P 1'
#
loop_
_entity.id
_entity.type
_entity.pdbx_description
1 polymer ?
#
loop_
_entity_poly.entity_id
_entity_poly.type
_entity_poly.pdbx_seq_one_letter_code
_entity_poly.pdbx_strand_id
1 'polypeptide(L)' 'MAIAVKLDDMLHERRMTLTELAERVGITLANLSILKTGKARAIRFSTLEAICAALDCQPGDILKFEVEGEKGDEG' A
#
# COMPACT_ATOMS: atom_id res chain seq x y z
N MET A 1 -2.35 -15.50 -8.34
CA MET A 1 -2.14 -14.16 -8.85
C MET A 1 -2.85 -13.16 -8.00
N ALA A 2 -2.18 -12.12 -7.59
CA ALA A 2 -2.79 -11.13 -6.73
C ALA A 2 -1.99 -9.83 -6.76
N ILE A 3 -2.65 -8.77 -6.35
CA ILE A 3 -1.94 -7.52 -6.11
C ILE A 3 -1.56 -7.51 -4.64
N ALA A 4 -0.28 -7.38 -4.37
CA ALA A 4 0.22 -7.29 -3.00
C ALA A 4 0.40 -5.83 -2.64
N VAL A 5 0.03 -5.46 -1.42
CA VAL A 5 0.17 -4.09 -0.95
C VAL A 5 1.40 -4.02 -0.07
N LYS A 6 2.37 -3.22 -0.46
CA LYS A 6 3.65 -3.09 0.24
C LYS A 6 3.72 -1.79 1.03
N LEU A 7 2.60 -1.36 1.54
CA LEU A 7 2.52 -0.09 2.25
C LEU A 7 3.37 -0.10 3.52
N ASP A 8 3.38 -1.23 4.22
CA ASP A 8 4.17 -1.35 5.44
C ASP A 8 5.65 -1.09 5.18
N ASP A 9 6.17 -1.63 4.08
CA ASP A 9 7.58 -1.46 3.75
C ASP A 9 7.91 0.01 3.53
N MET A 10 7.01 0.73 2.85
CA MET A 10 7.24 2.14 2.58
C MET A 10 7.13 2.97 3.86
N LEU A 11 6.19 2.63 4.74
CA LEU A 11 6.08 3.31 6.01
C LEU A 11 7.36 3.14 6.81
N HIS A 12 7.88 1.93 6.82
CA HIS A 12 9.11 1.63 7.54
C HIS A 12 10.29 2.42 6.95
N GLU A 13 10.41 2.44 5.65
CA GLU A 13 11.46 3.17 4.99
C GLU A 13 11.40 4.65 5.26
N ARG A 14 10.21 5.23 5.32
CA ARG A 14 10.04 6.67 5.54
C ARG A 14 9.93 7.00 7.02
N ARG A 15 10.00 6.01 7.90
CA ARG A 15 9.88 6.19 9.35
C ARG A 15 8.60 6.93 9.70
N MET A 16 7.52 6.49 9.09
CA MET A 16 6.22 7.10 9.30
C MET A 16 5.26 6.05 9.86
N THR A 17 4.40 6.45 10.77
CA THR A 17 3.41 5.53 11.32
C THR A 17 2.17 5.53 10.44
N LEU A 18 1.36 4.48 10.56
CA LEU A 18 0.12 4.40 9.83
C LEU A 18 -0.82 5.54 10.22
N THR A 19 -0.83 5.92 11.50
CA THR A 19 -1.64 7.02 11.98
C THR A 19 -1.23 8.33 11.32
N GLU A 20 0.07 8.57 11.22
CA GLU A 20 0.55 9.76 10.56
C GLU A 20 0.14 9.79 9.10
N LEU A 21 0.23 8.67 8.41
CA LEU A 21 -0.13 8.62 7.01
C LEU A 21 -1.63 8.87 6.86
N ALA A 22 -2.45 8.27 7.72
CA ALA A 22 -3.89 8.48 7.67
C ALA A 22 -4.24 9.95 7.78
N GLU A 23 -3.55 10.65 8.68
CA GLU A 23 -3.77 12.08 8.87
C GLU A 23 -3.36 12.88 7.66
N ARG A 24 -2.24 12.56 7.06
CA ARG A 24 -1.76 13.28 5.89
C ARG A 24 -2.63 13.06 4.66
N VAL A 25 -3.14 11.85 4.51
CA VAL A 25 -3.96 11.50 3.36
C VAL A 25 -5.41 11.96 3.56
N GLY A 26 -5.84 12.06 4.80
CA GLY A 26 -7.21 12.50 5.10
C GLY A 26 -8.21 11.36 5.07
N ILE A 27 -7.78 10.15 5.39
CA ILE A 27 -8.70 9.03 5.49
C ILE A 27 -8.62 8.45 6.88
N THR A 28 -9.55 7.60 7.24
CA THR A 28 -9.58 7.03 8.59
C THR A 28 -8.49 5.98 8.72
N LEU A 29 -8.03 5.80 9.94
CA LEU A 29 -7.03 4.78 10.22
C LEU A 29 -7.59 3.40 9.88
N ALA A 30 -8.88 3.17 10.12
CA ALA A 30 -9.51 1.91 9.81
C ALA A 30 -9.44 1.60 8.30
N ASN A 31 -9.74 2.59 7.46
CA ASN A 31 -9.69 2.41 6.02
C ASN A 31 -8.27 2.17 5.53
N LEU A 32 -7.32 2.89 6.11
CA LEU A 32 -5.93 2.71 5.72
C LEU A 32 -5.42 1.34 6.18
N SER A 33 -5.87 0.85 7.33
CA SER A 33 -5.51 -0.48 7.80
C SER A 33 -6.04 -1.57 6.87
N ILE A 34 -7.25 -1.40 6.34
CA ILE A 34 -7.81 -2.36 5.41
C ILE A 34 -6.93 -2.42 4.15
N LEU A 35 -6.47 -1.28 3.68
CA LEU A 35 -5.58 -1.24 2.53
C LEU A 35 -4.24 -1.90 2.85
N LYS A 36 -3.67 -1.55 3.99
CA LYS A 36 -2.37 -2.06 4.40
C LYS A 36 -2.35 -3.58 4.50
N THR A 37 -3.43 -4.19 4.97
CA THR A 37 -3.48 -5.62 5.13
C THR A 37 -3.81 -6.36 3.84
N GLY A 38 -4.03 -5.63 2.76
CA GLY A 38 -4.31 -6.23 1.47
C GLY A 38 -5.74 -6.71 1.32
N LYS A 39 -6.63 -6.27 2.21
CA LYS A 39 -8.02 -6.69 2.14
C LYS A 39 -8.90 -5.76 1.32
N ALA A 40 -8.35 -4.64 0.88
CA ALA A 40 -9.11 -3.71 0.05
C ALA A 40 -9.27 -4.30 -1.34
N ARG A 41 -10.45 -4.14 -1.90
CA ARG A 41 -10.70 -4.63 -3.24
C ARG A 41 -10.51 -3.57 -4.29
N ALA A 42 -10.42 -2.33 -3.88
CA ALA A 42 -10.22 -1.22 -4.79
C ALA A 42 -9.62 -0.06 -4.04
N ILE A 43 -8.97 0.82 -4.77
CA ILE A 43 -8.45 2.05 -4.20
C ILE A 43 -8.70 3.13 -5.23
N ARG A 44 -9.13 4.29 -4.78
CA ARG A 44 -9.34 5.41 -5.70
C ARG A 44 -7.99 5.98 -6.08
N PHE A 45 -7.88 6.43 -7.32
CA PHE A 45 -6.66 7.06 -7.76
C PHE A 45 -6.32 8.28 -6.92
N SER A 46 -7.33 9.04 -6.49
CA SER A 46 -7.07 10.21 -5.65
C SER A 46 -6.42 9.81 -4.32
N THR A 47 -6.85 8.69 -3.74
CA THR A 47 -6.26 8.20 -2.50
C THR A 47 -4.84 7.71 -2.75
N LEU A 48 -4.64 6.98 -3.84
CA LEU A 48 -3.32 6.46 -4.20
C LEU A 48 -2.35 7.62 -4.43
N GLU A 49 -2.80 8.66 -5.12
CA GLU A 49 -1.98 9.85 -5.35
C GLU A 49 -1.59 10.51 -4.04
N ALA A 50 -2.53 10.63 -3.12
CA ALA A 50 -2.25 11.26 -1.84
C ALA A 50 -1.25 10.46 -1.03
N ILE A 51 -1.36 9.13 -1.07
CA ILE A 51 -0.40 8.26 -0.38
C ILE A 51 0.99 8.42 -1.01
N CYS A 52 1.07 8.40 -2.32
CA CYS A 52 2.35 8.57 -3.00
C CYS A 52 2.99 9.92 -2.68
N ALA A 53 2.18 10.96 -2.63
CA ALA A 53 2.69 12.29 -2.28
C ALA A 53 3.19 12.33 -0.84
N ALA A 54 2.44 11.73 0.08
CA ALA A 54 2.81 11.74 1.50
C ALA A 54 4.09 10.94 1.74
N LEU A 55 4.27 9.83 1.01
CA LEU A 55 5.43 8.98 1.19
C LEU A 55 6.55 9.26 0.19
N ASP A 56 6.31 10.19 -0.71
CA ASP A 56 7.30 10.57 -1.75
C ASP A 56 7.74 9.30 -2.47
N CYS A 57 6.80 8.59 -3.05
CA CYS A 57 7.08 7.35 -3.75
C CYS A 57 6.16 7.19 -4.95
N GLN A 58 6.34 6.13 -5.68
CA GLN A 58 5.55 5.83 -6.86
C GLN A 58 4.53 4.71 -6.54
N PRO A 59 3.44 4.60 -7.28
CA PRO A 59 2.49 3.52 -7.05
C PRO A 59 3.14 2.14 -7.09
N GLY A 60 4.15 1.97 -7.93
CA GLY A 60 4.85 0.69 -8.01
C GLY A 60 5.65 0.34 -6.77
N ASP A 61 5.89 1.31 -5.88
CA ASP A 61 6.54 1.04 -4.61
C ASP A 61 5.54 0.51 -3.59
N ILE A 62 4.24 0.72 -3.84
CA ILE A 62 3.20 0.34 -2.90
C ILE A 62 2.46 -0.90 -3.37
N LEU A 63 2.24 -1.03 -4.68
CA LEU A 63 1.44 -2.11 -5.23
C LEU A 63 2.28 -2.96 -6.15
N LYS A 64 2.22 -4.28 -5.97
CA LYS A 64 2.98 -5.21 -6.79
C LYS A 64 2.05 -6.32 -7.26
N PHE A 65 2.21 -6.73 -8.49
CA PHE A 65 1.47 -7.87 -9.00
C PHE A 65 2.30 -9.11 -8.77
N GLU A 66 1.72 -10.10 -8.11
CA GLU A 66 2.41 -11.33 -7.80
C GLU A 66 1.67 -12.52 -8.41
N VAL A 67 2.42 -13.43 -9.00
CA VAL A 67 1.85 -14.63 -9.60
C VAL A 67 2.20 -15.79 -8.69
N GLU A 68 1.17 -16.27 -7.94
CA GLU A 68 1.43 -17.29 -6.96
C GLU A 68 2.06 -18.53 -7.50
N GLY A 69 1.61 -19.00 -8.60
CA GLY A 69 2.16 -20.20 -9.14
C GLY A 69 3.61 -20.10 -9.44
N GLU A 70 4.09 -18.91 -9.83
CA GLU A 70 5.41 -18.76 -10.12
C GLU A 70 6.24 -18.96 -8.99
N LYS A 71 5.88 -18.48 -7.82
CA LYS A 71 6.71 -18.60 -6.77
C LYS A 71 6.80 -19.99 -6.36
N GLY A 72 5.80 -20.76 -6.51
CA GLY A 72 5.90 -22.11 -6.09
C GLY A 72 6.69 -22.90 -7.00
N ASP A 73 6.68 -22.59 -8.23
CA ASP A 73 7.30 -23.43 -9.01
C ASP A 73 8.44 -23.06 -9.56
N GLU A 74 8.65 -22.06 -9.61
CA GLU A 74 9.71 -21.78 -10.13
C GLU A 74 10.54 -22.27 -9.51
N GLY A 75 10.10 -22.52 -8.58
CA GLY A 75 11.06 -23.16 -7.93
C GLY A 75 11.20 -23.84 -8.79
#